data_fdc40d7387e48d8b3ec2f86eb587d9e3
#
_entry.id   fdc40d7387e48d8b3ec2f86eb587d9e3
#
_cell.length_a   1.000
_cell.length_b   1.000
_cell.length_c   1.000
_cell.angle_alpha   90.00
_cell.angle_beta   90.00
_cell.angle_gamma   90.00
#
_symmetry.space_group_name_H-M   'P 1'
#
loop_
_entity.id
_entity.type
_entity.pdbx_description
1 polymer ?
#
loop_
_entity_poly.entity_id
_entity_poly.type
_entity_poly.pdbx_seq_one_letter_code
_entity_poly.pdbx_strand_id
1 'polypeptide(L)'
;MNQKEALMKAGVLAEALPWLLKFQDCIVVIKFGGNAMVDKSLLHTFAQDVVFLRLAGLKPIVVHGGGPQITKRLEEKGIISEFKNGYRVTTGEVVGIVKDVLVNEIQKDIVNAINAMKSMAVGISGDEFDLIQVKKMMIDQTIDIGFVGNVERVDIKQIIEVLESGEIPVISSLGIDNKGQIFNVNADSAASAIAKSLRANKLVLLTDVAGLLGNYPDETTLINTLSLSELEKMIPNLDSGMRPKMESCFEAVSSGVSRAHVIDGRKPHALLVEVFTDSGTGTMITKDLE
;
A
#
# COMPACT_ATOMS: atom_id res chain seq x y z
N MET A 1 31.06 12.45 -17.08
CA MET A 1 31.20 11.20 -16.28
C MET A 1 32.61 10.66 -16.55
N ASN A 2 33.42 10.48 -15.52
CA ASN A 2 34.74 9.89 -15.67
C ASN A 2 34.69 8.35 -15.67
N GLN A 3 35.79 7.68 -16.08
CA GLN A 3 35.84 6.22 -16.21
C GLN A 3 35.59 5.50 -14.87
N LYS A 4 36.06 6.07 -13.75
CA LYS A 4 35.87 5.50 -12.40
C LYS A 4 34.39 5.51 -12.01
N GLU A 5 33.68 6.60 -12.27
CA GLU A 5 32.24 6.72 -12.05
C GLU A 5 31.42 5.75 -12.93
N ALA A 6 31.84 5.56 -14.19
CA ALA A 6 31.22 4.61 -15.10
C ALA A 6 31.36 3.17 -14.60
N LEU A 7 32.57 2.77 -14.16
CA LEU A 7 32.82 1.43 -13.60
C LEU A 7 32.05 1.20 -12.30
N MET A 8 31.95 2.18 -11.42
CA MET A 8 31.16 2.09 -10.19
C MET A 8 29.67 1.87 -10.50
N LYS A 9 29.09 2.62 -11.44
CA LYS A 9 27.70 2.44 -11.88
C LYS A 9 27.45 1.06 -12.50
N ALA A 10 28.40 0.57 -13.32
CA ALA A 10 28.33 -0.76 -13.89
C ALA A 10 28.36 -1.86 -12.79
N GLY A 11 29.20 -1.66 -11.76
CA GLY A 11 29.25 -2.56 -10.59
C GLY A 11 27.90 -2.64 -9.86
N VAL A 12 27.29 -1.50 -9.53
CA VAL A 12 25.96 -1.46 -8.90
C VAL A 12 24.89 -2.16 -9.72
N LEU A 13 24.90 -1.98 -11.06
CA LEU A 13 23.96 -2.69 -11.94
C LEU A 13 24.20 -4.20 -11.95
N ALA A 14 25.46 -4.64 -11.91
CA ALA A 14 25.80 -6.05 -11.86
C ALA A 14 25.40 -6.70 -10.52
N GLU A 15 25.54 -5.97 -9.40
CA GLU A 15 25.11 -6.41 -8.07
C GLU A 15 23.58 -6.61 -7.98
N ALA A 16 22.79 -5.90 -8.79
CA ALA A 16 21.34 -6.09 -8.83
C ALA A 16 20.92 -7.39 -9.55
N LEU A 17 21.77 -8.00 -10.38
CA LEU A 17 21.42 -9.16 -11.20
C LEU A 17 20.84 -10.36 -10.43
N PRO A 18 21.37 -10.79 -9.28
CA PRO A 18 20.78 -11.89 -8.50
C PRO A 18 19.35 -11.58 -8.04
N TRP A 19 19.07 -10.33 -7.68
CA TRP A 19 17.74 -9.87 -7.28
C TRP A 19 16.76 -9.85 -8.44
N LEU A 20 17.20 -9.38 -9.62
CA LEU A 20 16.39 -9.38 -10.84
C LEU A 20 15.98 -10.81 -11.24
N LEU A 21 16.91 -11.77 -11.17
CA LEU A 21 16.62 -13.18 -11.43
C LEU A 21 15.67 -13.78 -10.38
N LYS A 22 15.88 -13.46 -9.11
CA LYS A 22 15.08 -13.98 -7.99
C LYS A 22 13.63 -13.49 -8.02
N PHE A 23 13.41 -12.24 -8.44
CA PHE A 23 12.10 -11.59 -8.39
C PHE A 23 11.38 -11.54 -9.73
N GLN A 24 11.88 -12.25 -10.75
CA GLN A 24 11.18 -12.39 -12.03
C GLN A 24 9.75 -12.92 -11.78
N ASP A 25 8.76 -12.27 -12.38
CA ASP A 25 7.33 -12.57 -12.27
C ASP A 25 6.72 -12.49 -10.86
N CYS A 26 7.49 -12.06 -9.85
CA CYS A 26 6.98 -11.88 -8.50
C CYS A 26 5.92 -10.78 -8.43
N ILE A 27 4.77 -11.10 -7.85
CA ILE A 27 3.72 -10.12 -7.56
C ILE A 27 4.09 -9.35 -6.28
N VAL A 28 4.11 -8.03 -6.39
CA VAL A 28 4.38 -7.12 -5.26
C VAL A 28 3.21 -6.14 -5.14
N VAL A 29 2.44 -6.26 -4.05
CA VAL A 29 1.39 -5.29 -3.73
C VAL A 29 1.99 -4.18 -2.90
N ILE A 30 1.85 -2.94 -3.36
CA ILE A 30 2.46 -1.75 -2.77
C ILE A 30 1.33 -0.82 -2.34
N LYS A 31 1.19 -0.62 -1.04
CA LYS A 31 0.29 0.41 -0.54
C LYS A 31 1.01 1.74 -0.50
N PHE A 32 0.49 2.72 -1.22
CA PHE A 32 0.98 4.09 -1.25
C PHE A 32 0.00 5.03 -0.55
N GLY A 33 0.49 5.86 0.38
CA GLY A 33 -0.39 6.71 1.18
C GLY A 33 0.37 7.68 2.09
N GLY A 34 -0.37 8.41 2.91
CA GLY A 34 0.19 9.38 3.85
C GLY A 34 0.71 10.65 3.17
N ASN A 35 1.65 11.31 3.84
CA ASN A 35 2.23 12.57 3.37
C ASN A 35 3.08 12.40 2.08
N ALA A 36 3.58 11.20 1.80
CA ALA A 36 4.31 10.91 0.56
C ALA A 36 3.47 11.17 -0.71
N MET A 37 2.13 11.13 -0.61
CA MET A 37 1.23 11.42 -1.74
C MET A 37 0.97 12.93 -1.93
N VAL A 38 1.27 13.75 -0.95
CA VAL A 38 1.07 15.21 -1.03
C VAL A 38 2.29 15.89 -1.65
N ASP A 39 3.47 15.32 -1.46
CA ASP A 39 4.73 15.84 -2.02
C ASP A 39 4.91 15.32 -3.46
N LYS A 40 4.90 16.25 -4.42
CA LYS A 40 5.07 15.93 -5.86
C LYS A 40 6.43 15.31 -6.18
N SER A 41 7.49 15.63 -5.43
CA SER A 41 8.82 15.04 -5.64
C SER A 41 8.85 13.58 -5.19
N LEU A 42 8.19 13.26 -4.06
CA LEU A 42 8.05 11.89 -3.58
C LEU A 42 7.14 11.06 -4.48
N LEU A 43 6.04 11.64 -4.98
CA LEU A 43 5.18 10.97 -5.98
C LEU A 43 5.98 10.64 -7.25
N HIS A 44 6.80 11.56 -7.76
CA HIS A 44 7.64 11.32 -8.93
C HIS A 44 8.66 10.20 -8.67
N THR A 45 9.34 10.21 -7.52
CA THR A 45 10.29 9.17 -7.12
C THR A 45 9.61 7.82 -6.97
N PHE A 46 8.44 7.78 -6.33
CA PHE A 46 7.63 6.57 -6.21
C PHE A 46 7.26 6.00 -7.59
N ALA A 47 6.81 6.85 -8.52
CA ALA A 47 6.49 6.44 -9.88
C ALA A 47 7.73 5.86 -10.60
N GLN A 48 8.92 6.45 -10.41
CA GLN A 48 10.18 5.90 -10.93
C GLN A 48 10.45 4.49 -10.38
N ASP A 49 10.27 4.30 -9.06
CA ASP A 49 10.50 3.02 -8.41
C ASP A 49 9.54 1.95 -8.96
N VAL A 50 8.25 2.26 -9.08
CA VAL A 50 7.24 1.32 -9.58
C VAL A 50 7.50 0.96 -11.04
N VAL A 51 7.85 1.93 -11.90
CA VAL A 51 8.25 1.69 -13.30
C VAL A 51 9.49 0.81 -13.35
N PHE A 52 10.50 1.08 -12.50
CA PHE A 52 11.70 0.26 -12.43
C PHE A 52 11.36 -1.18 -12.06
N LEU A 53 10.55 -1.42 -11.02
CA LEU A 53 10.12 -2.77 -10.64
C LEU A 53 9.47 -3.50 -11.81
N ARG A 54 8.57 -2.82 -12.55
CA ARG A 54 7.89 -3.42 -13.71
C ARG A 54 8.86 -3.78 -14.82
N LEU A 55 9.79 -2.89 -15.14
CA LEU A 55 10.82 -3.13 -16.19
C LEU A 55 11.85 -4.18 -15.75
N ALA A 56 12.08 -4.32 -14.46
CA ALA A 56 12.92 -5.36 -13.85
C ALA A 56 12.27 -6.76 -13.85
N GLY A 57 11.04 -6.89 -14.36
CA GLY A 57 10.33 -8.18 -14.49
C GLY A 57 9.39 -8.52 -13.34
N LEU A 58 9.24 -7.65 -12.33
CA LEU A 58 8.23 -7.83 -11.28
C LEU A 58 6.83 -7.45 -11.80
N LYS A 59 5.81 -7.84 -11.05
CA LYS A 59 4.40 -7.51 -11.28
C LYS A 59 3.90 -6.60 -10.14
N PRO A 60 4.23 -5.29 -10.15
CA PRO A 60 3.79 -4.37 -9.12
C PRO A 60 2.30 -4.04 -9.26
N ILE A 61 1.61 -3.94 -8.14
CA ILE A 61 0.23 -3.48 -8.00
C ILE A 61 0.26 -2.36 -6.98
N VAL A 62 -0.26 -1.19 -7.35
CA VAL A 62 -0.34 -0.04 -6.45
C VAL A 62 -1.73 0.03 -5.85
N VAL A 63 -1.83 0.07 -4.51
CA VAL A 63 -3.08 0.34 -3.79
C VAL A 63 -2.91 1.66 -3.06
N HIS A 64 -3.81 2.61 -3.24
CA HIS A 64 -3.66 3.90 -2.62
C HIS A 64 -4.85 4.29 -1.74
N GLY A 65 -4.56 5.06 -0.71
CA GLY A 65 -5.53 5.81 0.09
C GLY A 65 -5.54 7.28 -0.29
N GLY A 66 -5.98 8.16 0.65
CA GLY A 66 -6.05 9.60 0.39
C GLY A 66 -6.42 10.40 1.63
N GLY A 67 -6.05 9.92 2.83
CA GLY A 67 -6.45 10.56 4.10
C GLY A 67 -6.28 12.08 4.15
N PRO A 68 -5.08 12.61 3.90
CA PRO A 68 -4.82 14.05 3.91
C PRO A 68 -5.65 14.83 2.88
N GLN A 69 -5.73 14.35 1.63
CA GLN A 69 -6.46 15.01 0.55
C GLN A 69 -7.98 15.00 0.81
N ILE A 70 -8.51 13.88 1.33
CA ILE A 70 -9.92 13.78 1.73
C ILE A 70 -10.21 14.77 2.85
N THR A 71 -9.34 14.85 3.88
CA THR A 71 -9.50 15.82 4.98
C THR A 71 -9.56 17.24 4.45
N LYS A 72 -8.59 17.62 3.62
CA LYS A 72 -8.55 18.94 2.99
C LYS A 72 -9.84 19.24 2.18
N ARG A 73 -10.29 18.29 1.36
CA ARG A 73 -11.50 18.46 0.56
C ARG A 73 -12.78 18.61 1.44
N LEU A 74 -12.86 17.90 2.55
CA LEU A 74 -13.97 18.04 3.49
C LEU A 74 -13.94 19.41 4.18
N GLU A 75 -12.77 19.88 4.60
CA GLU A 75 -12.59 21.21 5.19
C GLU A 75 -12.99 22.34 4.21
N GLU A 76 -12.59 22.23 2.94
CA GLU A 76 -12.99 23.18 1.88
C GLU A 76 -14.52 23.23 1.69
N LYS A 77 -15.23 22.16 2.01
CA LYS A 77 -16.71 22.09 1.99
C LYS A 77 -17.36 22.40 3.34
N GLY A 78 -16.60 22.77 4.36
CA GLY A 78 -17.09 23.05 5.71
C GLY A 78 -17.54 21.80 6.48
N ILE A 79 -17.10 20.60 6.07
CA ILE A 79 -17.42 19.33 6.72
C ILE A 79 -16.27 18.94 7.65
N ILE A 80 -16.60 18.74 8.94
CA ILE A 80 -15.60 18.33 9.94
C ILE A 80 -15.33 16.82 9.79
N SER A 81 -14.05 16.47 9.63
CA SER A 81 -13.62 15.07 9.65
C SER A 81 -13.63 14.52 11.08
N GLU A 82 -14.45 13.53 11.35
CA GLU A 82 -14.46 12.78 12.61
C GLU A 82 -13.75 11.44 12.43
N PHE A 83 -12.99 11.04 13.46
CA PHE A 83 -12.32 9.73 13.49
C PHE A 83 -12.69 8.96 14.74
N LYS A 84 -12.92 7.66 14.61
CA LYS A 84 -13.15 6.72 15.72
C LYS A 84 -12.23 5.51 15.54
N ASN A 85 -11.41 5.23 16.54
CA ASN A 85 -10.41 4.15 16.52
C ASN A 85 -9.53 4.15 15.24
N GLY A 86 -9.15 5.33 14.74
CA GLY A 86 -8.34 5.47 13.53
C GLY A 86 -9.11 5.40 12.20
N TYR A 87 -10.41 5.10 12.21
CA TYR A 87 -11.26 5.09 11.03
C TYR A 87 -12.03 6.41 10.89
N ARG A 88 -12.09 6.95 9.66
CA ARG A 88 -12.89 8.13 9.36
C ARG A 88 -14.38 7.78 9.40
N VAL A 89 -15.15 8.48 10.21
CA VAL A 89 -16.62 8.41 10.15
C VAL A 89 -17.06 8.93 8.78
N THR A 90 -17.76 8.09 8.01
CA THR A 90 -18.07 8.34 6.61
C THR A 90 -19.58 8.34 6.38
N THR A 91 -20.20 9.51 6.37
CA THR A 91 -21.65 9.67 6.04
C THR A 91 -21.89 9.44 4.55
N GLY A 92 -23.16 9.41 4.11
CA GLY A 92 -23.52 9.29 2.70
C GLY A 92 -22.98 10.44 1.83
N GLU A 93 -22.93 11.66 2.37
CA GLU A 93 -22.30 12.80 1.70
C GLU A 93 -20.78 12.63 1.62
N VAL A 94 -20.17 12.21 2.71
CA VAL A 94 -18.71 12.04 2.81
C VAL A 94 -18.21 10.93 1.88
N VAL A 95 -18.95 9.81 1.71
CA VAL A 95 -18.49 8.73 0.82
C VAL A 95 -18.42 9.16 -0.64
N GLY A 96 -19.31 10.04 -1.08
CA GLY A 96 -19.26 10.63 -2.42
C GLY A 96 -18.01 11.49 -2.63
N ILE A 97 -17.64 12.30 -1.64
CA ILE A 97 -16.43 13.12 -1.66
C ILE A 97 -15.19 12.23 -1.63
N VAL A 98 -15.18 11.18 -0.79
CA VAL A 98 -14.10 10.20 -0.73
C VAL A 98 -13.87 9.57 -2.10
N LYS A 99 -14.93 9.11 -2.78
CA LYS A 99 -14.82 8.53 -4.12
C LYS A 99 -14.24 9.53 -5.12
N ASP A 100 -14.76 10.77 -5.14
CA ASP A 100 -14.29 11.80 -6.07
C ASP A 100 -12.78 12.07 -5.87
N VAL A 101 -12.33 12.27 -4.63
CA VAL A 101 -10.93 12.52 -4.31
C VAL A 101 -10.04 11.31 -4.66
N LEU A 102 -10.46 10.11 -4.28
CA LEU A 102 -9.64 8.92 -4.54
C LEU A 102 -9.50 8.63 -6.03
N VAL A 103 -10.60 8.66 -6.80
CA VAL A 103 -10.61 8.26 -8.21
C VAL A 103 -10.20 9.41 -9.14
N ASN A 104 -10.80 10.60 -8.95
CA ASN A 104 -10.64 11.69 -9.90
C ASN A 104 -9.42 12.58 -9.65
N GLU A 105 -8.80 12.50 -8.47
CA GLU A 105 -7.59 13.25 -8.14
C GLU A 105 -6.41 12.31 -7.96
N ILE A 106 -6.38 11.55 -6.86
CA ILE A 106 -5.20 10.80 -6.43
C ILE A 106 -4.83 9.69 -7.41
N GLN A 107 -5.80 8.86 -7.80
CA GLN A 107 -5.55 7.78 -8.76
C GLN A 107 -5.04 8.33 -10.10
N LYS A 108 -5.67 9.41 -10.60
CA LYS A 108 -5.21 10.07 -11.83
C LYS A 108 -3.79 10.61 -11.71
N ASP A 109 -3.46 11.22 -10.57
CA ASP A 109 -2.11 11.76 -10.35
C ASP A 109 -1.06 10.65 -10.35
N ILE A 110 -1.34 9.51 -9.69
CA ILE A 110 -0.43 8.36 -9.68
C ILE A 110 -0.29 7.75 -11.08
N VAL A 111 -1.41 7.50 -11.77
CA VAL A 111 -1.41 6.96 -13.14
C VAL A 111 -0.66 7.89 -14.10
N ASN A 112 -0.91 9.19 -14.02
CA ASN A 112 -0.23 10.18 -14.85
C ASN A 112 1.27 10.24 -14.55
N ALA A 113 1.69 10.17 -13.28
CA ALA A 113 3.10 10.19 -12.91
C ALA A 113 3.85 8.95 -13.46
N ILE A 114 3.25 7.78 -13.43
CA ILE A 114 3.81 6.55 -14.01
C ILE A 114 3.82 6.66 -15.54
N ASN A 115 2.70 7.04 -16.16
CA ASN A 115 2.54 7.10 -17.61
C ASN A 115 3.35 8.22 -18.27
N ALA A 116 3.76 9.25 -17.53
CA ALA A 116 4.70 10.26 -18.03
C ALA A 116 6.08 9.69 -18.39
N MET A 117 6.49 8.57 -17.78
CA MET A 117 7.74 7.88 -18.10
C MET A 117 7.54 6.84 -19.21
N LYS A 118 6.49 6.03 -19.08
CA LYS A 118 6.08 5.02 -20.03
C LYS A 118 4.61 4.69 -19.78
N SER A 119 3.80 4.68 -20.84
CA SER A 119 2.38 4.29 -20.76
C SER A 119 2.28 2.83 -20.35
N MET A 120 2.02 2.58 -19.07
CA MET A 120 1.94 1.25 -18.49
C MET A 120 1.11 1.18 -17.19
N ALA A 121 0.43 2.23 -16.77
CA ALA A 121 -0.43 2.21 -15.59
C ALA A 121 -1.89 2.38 -15.95
N VAL A 122 -2.75 1.58 -15.31
CA VAL A 122 -4.21 1.61 -15.45
C VAL A 122 -4.85 1.80 -14.08
N GLY A 123 -5.74 2.80 -13.96
CA GLY A 123 -6.53 3.01 -12.76
C GLY A 123 -7.74 2.09 -12.72
N ILE A 124 -7.97 1.45 -11.59
CA ILE A 124 -9.16 0.63 -11.30
C ILE A 124 -9.74 1.09 -9.98
N SER A 125 -11.02 1.44 -9.93
CA SER A 125 -11.65 1.74 -8.65
C SER A 125 -12.01 0.46 -7.90
N GLY A 126 -11.71 0.40 -6.60
CA GLY A 126 -11.99 -0.82 -5.82
C GLY A 126 -13.47 -1.19 -5.72
N ASP A 127 -14.38 -0.25 -5.99
CA ASP A 127 -15.83 -0.47 -6.06
C ASP A 127 -16.33 -0.89 -7.46
N GLU A 128 -15.44 -0.95 -8.46
CA GLU A 128 -15.78 -1.38 -9.82
C GLU A 128 -15.53 -2.87 -10.02
N PHE A 129 -16.28 -3.49 -10.92
CA PHE A 129 -16.14 -4.92 -11.30
C PHE A 129 -16.23 -5.89 -10.12
N ASP A 130 -16.94 -5.51 -9.04
CA ASP A 130 -16.97 -6.28 -7.77
C ASP A 130 -15.57 -6.57 -7.18
N LEU A 131 -14.57 -5.72 -7.51
CA LEU A 131 -13.17 -5.97 -7.19
C LEU A 131 -12.96 -6.10 -5.69
N ILE A 132 -13.44 -5.14 -4.88
CA ILE A 132 -13.37 -5.20 -3.41
C ILE A 132 -14.79 -5.27 -2.85
N GLN A 133 -15.21 -6.47 -2.48
CA GLN A 133 -16.50 -6.68 -1.84
C GLN A 133 -16.37 -6.52 -0.32
N VAL A 134 -17.31 -5.77 0.25
CA VAL A 134 -17.26 -5.38 1.65
C VAL A 134 -18.56 -5.62 2.39
N LYS A 135 -18.43 -5.77 3.72
CA LYS A 135 -19.51 -5.55 4.69
C LYS A 135 -19.33 -4.21 5.38
N LYS A 136 -20.45 -3.61 5.77
CA LYS A 136 -20.42 -2.42 6.63
C LYS A 136 -19.63 -2.73 7.91
N MET A 137 -18.65 -1.88 8.20
CA MET A 137 -17.83 -1.98 9.40
C MET A 137 -18.55 -1.35 10.60
N MET A 138 -18.52 -2.06 11.73
CA MET A 138 -18.96 -1.57 13.04
C MET A 138 -17.79 -1.67 14.00
N ILE A 139 -17.52 -0.63 14.79
CA ILE A 139 -16.52 -0.70 15.85
C ILE A 139 -17.17 -1.36 17.07
N ASP A 140 -16.49 -2.36 17.64
CA ASP A 140 -16.95 -3.14 18.80
C ASP A 140 -18.39 -3.67 18.66
N GLN A 141 -18.81 -3.95 17.41
CA GLN A 141 -20.15 -4.41 17.01
C GLN A 141 -21.31 -3.46 17.38
N THR A 142 -21.03 -2.29 17.93
CA THR A 142 -22.04 -1.36 18.44
C THR A 142 -21.94 0.05 17.87
N ILE A 143 -20.74 0.52 17.53
CA ILE A 143 -20.53 1.89 17.06
C ILE A 143 -20.60 1.92 15.53
N ASP A 144 -21.63 2.57 15.00
CA ASP A 144 -21.78 2.85 13.57
C ASP A 144 -20.87 4.00 13.16
N ILE A 145 -20.01 3.76 12.17
CA ILE A 145 -19.12 4.76 11.57
C ILE A 145 -19.50 5.10 10.13
N GLY A 146 -20.73 4.76 9.74
CA GLY A 146 -21.29 5.07 8.43
C GLY A 146 -20.83 4.12 7.32
N PHE A 147 -20.49 4.68 6.18
CA PHE A 147 -20.09 3.93 4.98
C PHE A 147 -18.58 3.60 5.00
N VAL A 148 -18.16 2.89 6.03
CA VAL A 148 -16.83 2.28 6.14
C VAL A 148 -16.98 0.78 5.95
N GLY A 149 -16.18 0.20 5.05
CA GLY A 149 -16.24 -1.19 4.66
C GLY A 149 -15.12 -2.02 5.27
N ASN A 150 -15.48 -3.22 5.74
CA ASN A 150 -14.54 -4.29 6.03
C ASN A 150 -14.51 -5.25 4.84
N VAL A 151 -13.33 -5.56 4.32
CA VAL A 151 -13.18 -6.40 3.11
C VAL A 151 -13.60 -7.83 3.41
N GLU A 152 -14.53 -8.38 2.61
CA GLU A 152 -14.94 -9.76 2.67
C GLU A 152 -14.27 -10.61 1.61
N ARG A 153 -14.20 -10.09 0.38
CA ARG A 153 -13.68 -10.80 -0.78
C ARG A 153 -13.07 -9.80 -1.77
N VAL A 154 -12.05 -10.26 -2.49
CA VAL A 154 -11.47 -9.55 -3.65
C VAL A 154 -11.65 -10.43 -4.89
N ASP A 155 -12.24 -9.89 -5.95
CA ASP A 155 -12.23 -10.51 -7.28
C ASP A 155 -10.99 -10.05 -8.03
N ILE A 156 -10.04 -10.96 -8.21
CA ILE A 156 -8.73 -10.64 -8.80
C ILE A 156 -8.73 -10.64 -10.32
N LYS A 157 -9.85 -10.95 -10.98
CA LYS A 157 -9.89 -11.15 -12.43
C LYS A 157 -9.38 -9.93 -13.19
N GLN A 158 -9.91 -8.75 -12.89
CA GLN A 158 -9.50 -7.50 -13.54
C GLN A 158 -8.03 -7.16 -13.26
N ILE A 159 -7.53 -7.46 -12.05
CA ILE A 159 -6.11 -7.25 -11.71
C ILE A 159 -5.22 -8.14 -12.58
N ILE A 160 -5.58 -9.41 -12.72
CA ILE A 160 -4.82 -10.37 -13.53
C ILE A 160 -4.80 -9.95 -15.01
N GLU A 161 -5.95 -9.55 -15.57
CA GLU A 161 -6.03 -9.07 -16.96
C GLU A 161 -5.07 -7.89 -17.22
N VAL A 162 -5.02 -6.92 -16.30
CA VAL A 162 -4.09 -5.78 -16.40
C VAL A 162 -2.64 -6.21 -16.25
N LEU A 163 -2.31 -7.13 -15.34
CA LEU A 163 -0.95 -7.66 -15.19
C LEU A 163 -0.48 -8.45 -16.42
N GLU A 164 -1.38 -9.22 -17.04
CA GLU A 164 -1.10 -10.02 -18.25
C GLU A 164 -0.90 -9.13 -19.49
N SER A 165 -1.58 -7.98 -19.58
CA SER A 165 -1.32 -6.99 -20.63
C SER A 165 0.03 -6.27 -20.48
N GLY A 166 0.74 -6.52 -19.36
CA GLY A 166 2.03 -5.88 -19.09
C GLY A 166 1.92 -4.55 -18.38
N GLU A 167 0.74 -4.19 -17.90
CA GLU A 167 0.45 -2.93 -17.24
C GLU A 167 0.47 -3.04 -15.71
N ILE A 168 0.43 -1.90 -15.04
CA ILE A 168 0.47 -1.75 -13.58
C ILE A 168 -0.91 -1.32 -13.10
N PRO A 169 -1.65 -2.18 -12.36
CA PRO A 169 -2.90 -1.77 -11.74
C PRO A 169 -2.67 -0.75 -10.64
N VAL A 170 -3.38 0.38 -10.69
CA VAL A 170 -3.43 1.40 -9.63
C VAL A 170 -4.85 1.40 -9.06
N ILE A 171 -4.99 0.93 -7.81
CA ILE A 171 -6.29 0.59 -7.23
C ILE A 171 -6.63 1.55 -6.09
N SER A 172 -7.80 2.20 -6.16
CA SER A 172 -8.30 3.04 -5.07
C SER A 172 -8.93 2.19 -3.96
N SER A 173 -8.77 2.62 -2.69
CA SER A 173 -9.28 1.92 -1.51
C SER A 173 -10.78 2.18 -1.29
N LEU A 174 -11.59 1.81 -2.26
CA LEU A 174 -13.05 1.77 -2.20
C LEU A 174 -13.54 0.33 -2.26
N GLY A 175 -14.74 0.08 -1.78
CA GLY A 175 -15.38 -1.22 -1.89
C GLY A 175 -16.87 -1.09 -2.13
N ILE A 176 -17.49 -2.18 -2.51
CA ILE A 176 -18.92 -2.25 -2.80
C ILE A 176 -19.56 -3.42 -2.05
N ASP A 177 -20.78 -3.23 -1.56
CA ASP A 177 -21.56 -4.33 -0.98
C ASP A 177 -22.46 -4.99 -2.05
N ASN A 178 -23.12 -6.07 -1.66
CA ASN A 178 -24.03 -6.83 -2.52
C ASN A 178 -25.30 -6.06 -2.94
N LYS A 179 -25.49 -4.82 -2.46
CA LYS A 179 -26.60 -3.93 -2.82
C LYS A 179 -26.16 -2.80 -3.73
N GLY A 180 -24.87 -2.75 -4.11
CA GLY A 180 -24.30 -1.68 -4.91
C GLY A 180 -23.93 -0.43 -4.11
N GLN A 181 -23.94 -0.48 -2.78
CA GLN A 181 -23.52 0.62 -1.93
C GLN A 181 -22.01 0.70 -1.85
N ILE A 182 -21.46 1.88 -2.07
CA ILE A 182 -20.01 2.16 -2.02
C ILE A 182 -19.59 2.46 -0.58
N PHE A 183 -18.42 1.96 -0.21
CA PHE A 183 -17.81 2.13 1.11
C PHE A 183 -16.37 2.63 0.99
N ASN A 184 -15.98 3.48 1.93
CA ASN A 184 -14.59 3.83 2.19
C ASN A 184 -13.90 2.64 2.87
N VAL A 185 -12.77 2.21 2.34
CA VAL A 185 -12.00 1.08 2.88
C VAL A 185 -10.64 1.58 3.37
N ASN A 186 -10.15 1.06 4.48
CA ASN A 186 -8.78 1.33 4.91
C ASN A 186 -7.81 0.78 3.86
N ALA A 187 -6.88 1.63 3.38
CA ALA A 187 -5.98 1.26 2.29
C ALA A 187 -4.97 0.16 2.66
N ASP A 188 -4.56 0.07 3.93
CA ASP A 188 -3.67 -1.00 4.39
C ASP A 188 -4.43 -2.34 4.36
N SER A 189 -5.71 -2.35 4.82
CA SER A 189 -6.59 -3.53 4.76
C SER A 189 -6.93 -3.93 3.32
N ALA A 190 -7.20 -2.97 2.42
CA ALA A 190 -7.43 -3.24 1.00
C ALA A 190 -6.20 -3.88 0.35
N ALA A 191 -5.00 -3.33 0.60
CA ALA A 191 -3.75 -3.87 0.07
C ALA A 191 -3.46 -5.29 0.61
N SER A 192 -3.70 -5.53 1.91
CA SER A 192 -3.57 -6.85 2.52
C SER A 192 -4.52 -7.87 1.87
N ALA A 193 -5.80 -7.52 1.69
CA ALA A 193 -6.79 -8.41 1.08
C ALA A 193 -6.46 -8.73 -0.39
N ILE A 194 -5.99 -7.74 -1.16
CA ILE A 194 -5.52 -7.95 -2.55
C ILE A 194 -4.29 -8.86 -2.56
N ALA A 195 -3.29 -8.59 -1.71
CA ALA A 195 -2.09 -9.40 -1.62
C ALA A 195 -2.38 -10.86 -1.25
N LYS A 196 -3.27 -11.09 -0.29
CA LYS A 196 -3.75 -12.40 0.12
C LYS A 196 -4.45 -13.14 -1.02
N SER A 197 -5.39 -12.47 -1.71
CA SER A 197 -6.18 -13.08 -2.80
C SER A 197 -5.31 -13.47 -4.00
N LEU A 198 -4.25 -12.71 -4.27
CA LEU A 198 -3.27 -12.98 -5.32
C LEU A 198 -2.15 -13.93 -4.88
N ARG A 199 -2.08 -14.30 -3.60
CA ARG A 199 -0.92 -14.98 -3.00
C ARG A 199 0.39 -14.26 -3.36
N ALA A 200 0.41 -12.95 -3.20
CA ALA A 200 1.53 -12.11 -3.59
C ALA A 200 2.84 -12.54 -2.90
N ASN A 201 3.95 -12.33 -3.58
CA ASN A 201 5.28 -12.60 -3.00
C ASN A 201 5.63 -11.59 -1.91
N LYS A 202 5.20 -10.33 -2.09
CA LYS A 202 5.43 -9.26 -1.11
C LYS A 202 4.21 -8.35 -0.98
N LEU A 203 3.97 -7.89 0.25
CA LEU A 203 3.16 -6.72 0.57
C LEU A 203 4.09 -5.64 1.11
N VAL A 204 4.06 -4.44 0.55
CA VAL A 204 4.86 -3.30 1.02
C VAL A 204 3.93 -2.16 1.40
N LEU A 205 3.95 -1.77 2.67
CA LEU A 205 3.20 -0.62 3.19
C LEU A 205 4.15 0.58 3.34
N LEU A 206 4.00 1.59 2.46
CA LEU A 206 4.70 2.86 2.64
C LEU A 206 3.93 3.71 3.66
N THR A 207 4.66 4.25 4.62
CA THR A 207 4.13 5.00 5.76
C THR A 207 4.99 6.21 6.08
N ASP A 208 4.55 7.05 7.03
CA ASP A 208 5.24 8.25 7.46
C ASP A 208 6.18 8.01 8.67
N VAL A 209 6.53 6.75 8.93
CA VAL A 209 7.47 6.35 9.99
C VAL A 209 8.50 5.35 9.45
N ALA A 210 9.64 5.23 10.12
CA ALA A 210 10.74 4.36 9.67
C ALA A 210 10.35 2.87 9.61
N GLY A 211 9.38 2.45 10.39
CA GLY A 211 8.91 1.07 10.57
C GLY A 211 8.35 0.90 11.97
N LEU A 212 8.32 -0.33 12.48
CA LEU A 212 7.92 -0.62 13.86
C LEU A 212 9.09 -0.34 14.80
N LEU A 213 8.87 0.53 15.77
CA LEU A 213 9.86 0.89 16.79
C LEU A 213 9.60 0.11 18.08
N GLY A 214 10.64 -0.40 18.70
CA GLY A 214 10.55 -1.03 20.02
C GLY A 214 10.18 -0.06 21.12
N ASN A 215 10.55 1.23 20.95
CA ASN A 215 10.25 2.31 21.89
C ASN A 215 9.98 3.60 21.09
N TYR A 216 8.72 3.86 20.76
CA TYR A 216 8.34 5.07 20.03
C TYR A 216 8.54 6.33 20.89
N PRO A 217 9.10 7.46 20.37
CA PRO A 217 9.49 7.72 18.96
C PRO A 217 10.98 7.48 18.65
N ASP A 218 11.72 6.70 19.42
CA ASP A 218 13.15 6.46 19.25
C ASP A 218 13.44 5.56 18.02
N GLU A 219 13.86 6.19 16.92
CA GLU A 219 14.18 5.48 15.66
C GLU A 219 15.37 4.51 15.77
N THR A 220 16.23 4.64 16.82
CA THR A 220 17.32 3.69 17.06
C THR A 220 16.82 2.32 17.49
N THR A 221 15.55 2.23 17.89
CA THR A 221 14.88 1.00 18.31
C THR A 221 14.09 0.32 17.18
N LEU A 222 14.40 0.65 15.90
CA LEU A 222 13.75 0.04 14.75
C LEU A 222 13.91 -1.48 14.77
N ILE A 223 12.80 -2.18 14.66
CA ILE A 223 12.76 -3.63 14.57
C ILE A 223 12.81 -4.02 13.10
N ASN A 224 13.94 -4.55 12.66
CA ASN A 224 14.14 -4.85 11.23
C ASN A 224 13.37 -6.09 10.76
N THR A 225 13.20 -7.09 11.62
CA THR A 225 12.51 -8.34 11.25
C THR A 225 11.70 -8.85 12.43
N LEU A 226 10.50 -9.34 12.16
CA LEU A 226 9.61 -10.00 13.10
C LEU A 226 9.01 -11.25 12.48
N SER A 227 8.90 -12.31 13.27
CA SER A 227 8.06 -13.46 12.95
C SER A 227 6.58 -13.16 13.25
N LEU A 228 5.66 -13.99 12.71
CA LEU A 228 4.24 -13.87 13.01
C LEU A 228 3.96 -14.01 14.51
N SER A 229 4.61 -14.96 15.18
CA SER A 229 4.39 -15.21 16.61
C SER A 229 4.88 -14.06 17.50
N GLU A 230 5.94 -13.36 17.12
CA GLU A 230 6.40 -12.15 17.79
C GLU A 230 5.45 -10.98 17.56
N LEU A 231 5.01 -10.78 16.30
CA LEU A 231 4.10 -9.72 15.95
C LEU A 231 2.74 -9.86 16.65
N GLU A 232 2.18 -11.09 16.72
CA GLU A 232 0.92 -11.37 17.42
C GLU A 232 0.92 -10.90 18.87
N LYS A 233 2.05 -11.11 19.57
CA LYS A 233 2.23 -10.67 20.98
C LYS A 233 2.34 -9.15 21.11
N MET A 234 2.82 -8.46 20.06
CA MET A 234 3.02 -7.01 20.08
C MET A 234 1.76 -6.23 19.72
N ILE A 235 0.94 -6.73 18.80
CA ILE A 235 -0.26 -6.05 18.26
C ILE A 235 -1.16 -5.43 19.35
N PRO A 236 -1.49 -6.13 20.47
CA PRO A 236 -2.37 -5.55 21.50
C PRO A 236 -1.84 -4.28 22.15
N ASN A 237 -0.53 -4.06 22.14
CA ASN A 237 0.15 -2.94 22.79
C ASN A 237 0.51 -1.80 21.83
N LEU A 238 0.21 -1.93 20.53
CA LEU A 238 0.49 -0.91 19.54
C LEU A 238 -0.50 0.24 19.60
N ASP A 239 -0.01 1.44 19.28
CA ASP A 239 -0.86 2.63 19.15
C ASP A 239 -1.85 2.52 17.98
N SER A 240 -2.84 3.43 17.97
CA SER A 240 -3.93 3.41 16.98
C SER A 240 -3.46 3.68 15.53
N GLY A 241 -2.28 4.25 15.31
CA GLY A 241 -1.73 4.50 13.99
C GLY A 241 -0.96 3.30 13.42
N MET A 242 -0.21 2.59 14.28
CA MET A 242 0.61 1.45 13.87
C MET A 242 -0.16 0.13 13.87
N ARG A 243 -1.09 -0.05 14.81
CA ARG A 243 -1.86 -1.29 14.97
C ARG A 243 -2.55 -1.75 13.68
N PRO A 244 -3.32 -0.93 12.93
CA PRO A 244 -3.99 -1.38 11.70
C PRO A 244 -3.00 -1.85 10.62
N LYS A 245 -1.80 -1.23 10.57
CA LYS A 245 -0.74 -1.61 9.63
C LYS A 245 -0.18 -2.99 9.97
N MET A 246 0.12 -3.21 11.24
CA MET A 246 0.67 -4.49 11.71
C MET A 246 -0.36 -5.61 11.63
N GLU A 247 -1.63 -5.34 11.93
CA GLU A 247 -2.74 -6.28 11.70
C GLU A 247 -2.87 -6.66 10.22
N SER A 248 -2.77 -5.68 9.30
CA SER A 248 -2.79 -5.92 7.85
C SER A 248 -1.60 -6.76 7.38
N CYS A 249 -0.40 -6.52 7.92
CA CYS A 249 0.78 -7.34 7.65
C CYS A 249 0.63 -8.76 8.20
N PHE A 250 0.14 -8.90 9.45
CA PHE A 250 -0.12 -10.19 10.08
C PHE A 250 -1.12 -11.01 9.26
N GLU A 251 -2.25 -10.40 8.88
CA GLU A 251 -3.27 -11.07 8.06
C GLU A 251 -2.72 -11.51 6.71
N ALA A 252 -1.95 -10.67 6.03
CA ALA A 252 -1.35 -11.01 4.74
C ALA A 252 -0.42 -12.22 4.85
N VAL A 253 0.55 -12.18 5.78
CA VAL A 253 1.58 -13.23 5.92
C VAL A 253 0.98 -14.54 6.45
N SER A 254 0.08 -14.49 7.44
CA SER A 254 -0.62 -15.68 7.95
C SER A 254 -1.49 -16.35 6.88
N SER A 255 -2.01 -15.57 5.92
CA SER A 255 -2.82 -16.06 4.80
C SER A 255 -2.02 -16.50 3.57
N GLY A 256 -0.68 -16.45 3.60
CA GLY A 256 0.16 -17.03 2.54
C GLY A 256 1.00 -16.06 1.73
N VAL A 257 0.93 -14.74 1.96
CA VAL A 257 1.91 -13.79 1.44
C VAL A 257 3.28 -14.13 2.04
N SER A 258 4.32 -14.18 1.21
CA SER A 258 5.62 -14.66 1.70
C SER A 258 6.26 -13.73 2.71
N ARG A 259 6.13 -12.41 2.51
CA ARG A 259 6.67 -11.35 3.38
C ARG A 259 5.80 -10.10 3.31
N ALA A 260 5.69 -9.40 4.43
CA ALA A 260 5.14 -8.04 4.45
C ALA A 260 6.20 -7.07 4.99
N HIS A 261 6.20 -5.84 4.47
CA HIS A 261 7.18 -4.82 4.80
C HIS A 261 6.47 -3.51 5.15
N VAL A 262 6.94 -2.84 6.20
CA VAL A 262 6.52 -1.47 6.54
C VAL A 262 7.74 -0.57 6.44
N ILE A 263 7.72 0.38 5.52
CA ILE A 263 8.85 1.22 5.18
C ILE A 263 8.49 2.70 5.15
N ASP A 264 9.50 3.57 5.32
CA ASP A 264 9.33 5.02 5.29
C ASP A 264 9.17 5.53 3.84
N GLY A 265 7.94 5.85 3.46
CA GLY A 265 7.63 6.40 2.14
C GLY A 265 8.12 7.84 1.91
N ARG A 266 8.64 8.52 2.93
CA ARG A 266 9.25 9.87 2.81
C ARG A 266 10.69 9.80 2.29
N LYS A 267 11.32 8.64 2.34
CA LYS A 267 12.69 8.44 1.84
C LYS A 267 12.65 8.18 0.34
N PRO A 268 13.39 8.97 -0.48
CA PRO A 268 13.49 8.70 -1.91
C PRO A 268 14.02 7.28 -2.17
N HIS A 269 13.42 6.59 -3.15
CA HIS A 269 13.80 5.24 -3.56
C HIS A 269 13.74 4.16 -2.46
N ALA A 270 12.97 4.39 -1.38
CA ALA A 270 12.82 3.44 -0.29
C ALA A 270 12.35 2.05 -0.79
N LEU A 271 11.49 2.05 -1.81
CA LEU A 271 10.96 0.83 -2.41
C LEU A 271 12.07 0.01 -3.12
N LEU A 272 12.98 0.66 -3.84
CA LEU A 272 14.10 -0.03 -4.50
C LEU A 272 15.09 -0.57 -3.47
N VAL A 273 15.40 0.19 -2.44
CA VAL A 273 16.29 -0.26 -1.34
C VAL A 273 15.70 -1.50 -0.68
N GLU A 274 14.40 -1.50 -0.37
CA GLU A 274 13.72 -2.63 0.28
C GLU A 274 13.65 -3.88 -0.60
N VAL A 275 13.54 -3.72 -1.92
CA VAL A 275 13.40 -4.87 -2.83
C VAL A 275 14.76 -5.41 -3.26
N PHE A 276 15.76 -4.56 -3.50
CA PHE A 276 17.02 -4.93 -4.16
C PHE A 276 18.25 -4.89 -3.26
N THR A 277 18.09 -4.81 -1.94
CA THR A 277 19.22 -4.88 -1.00
C THR A 277 18.93 -5.83 0.17
N ASP A 278 20.00 -6.33 0.79
CA ASP A 278 19.91 -7.17 1.99
C ASP A 278 19.59 -6.37 3.26
N SER A 279 19.90 -5.06 3.24
CA SER A 279 19.82 -4.22 4.44
C SER A 279 18.40 -3.82 4.81
N GLY A 280 17.48 -3.74 3.83
CA GLY A 280 16.15 -3.19 4.05
C GLY A 280 16.14 -1.78 4.66
N THR A 281 15.00 -1.11 4.70
CA THR A 281 14.88 0.24 5.30
C THR A 281 13.81 0.35 6.37
N GLY A 282 13.11 -0.74 6.64
CA GLY A 282 11.97 -0.76 7.54
C GLY A 282 11.85 -2.03 8.35
N THR A 283 10.62 -2.42 8.62
CA THR A 283 10.29 -3.66 9.35
C THR A 283 9.74 -4.71 8.39
N MET A 284 10.36 -5.86 8.35
CA MET A 284 9.92 -7.03 7.60
C MET A 284 9.22 -8.04 8.52
N ILE A 285 8.05 -8.50 8.11
CA ILE A 285 7.29 -9.55 8.77
C ILE A 285 7.38 -10.82 7.92
N THR A 286 7.74 -11.94 8.56
CA THR A 286 7.89 -13.25 7.93
C THR A 286 7.10 -14.32 8.67
N LYS A 287 6.90 -15.48 8.04
CA LYS A 287 6.44 -16.66 8.76
C LYS A 287 7.49 -17.06 9.82
N ASP A 288 7.02 -17.72 10.86
CA ASP A 288 7.93 -18.37 11.81
C ASP A 288 8.83 -19.36 11.05
N LEU A 289 10.09 -19.43 11.43
CA LEU A 289 10.99 -20.48 10.94
C LEU A 289 10.55 -21.79 11.60
N GLU A 290 10.30 -22.81 10.80
CA GLU A 290 10.05 -24.17 11.27
C GLU A 290 11.30 -24.76 11.95
#